data_f9826e4d67069b8142b353f156f3ef52
#
_entry.id   f9826e4d67069b8142b353f156f3ef52
#
_cell.length_a   1.000
_cell.length_b   1.000
_cell.length_c   1.000
_cell.angle_alpha   90.00
_cell.angle_beta   90.00
_cell.angle_gamma   90.00
#
_symmetry.space_group_name_H-M   'P 1'
#
loop_
_entity.id
_entity.type
_entity.pdbx_description
1 polymer ?
#
loop_
_entity_poly.entity_id
_entity_poly.type
_entity_poly.pdbx_seq_one_letter_code
_entity_poly.pdbx_strand_id
1 'polypeptide(L)'
;LGQKTIRESLADKTRALIAVEYALPDLKAAAQEWLDTMEDGKLNPAAADKYIAALENGVLTVEEGIAFLESAEGKAKFGDNAASMLEHMKSLKAAGKATCDCEACTLAAEILEQKQYLAKKSVWIFGGDGWAYDIGFGGLDHVLASGEDVNVMVFDTEVYSNTGGQASKASQIGQVAQFAAAGKAIGKKNLAEIAMSYGY
;
A
#
# COMPACT_ATOMS: atom_id res chain seq x y z
N LEU A 1 10.78 9.97 1.59
CA LEU A 1 10.98 10.40 3.00
C LEU A 1 9.68 10.34 3.80
N GLY A 2 8.56 10.96 3.33
CA GLY A 2 7.30 11.00 4.08
C GLY A 2 6.67 9.64 4.38
N GLN A 3 6.70 8.69 3.47
CA GLN A 3 6.12 7.35 3.67
C GLN A 3 6.87 6.50 4.70
N LYS A 4 8.20 6.65 4.80
CA LYS A 4 9.00 5.96 5.81
C LYS A 4 8.63 6.44 7.21
N THR A 5 8.49 7.74 7.40
CA THR A 5 8.09 8.35 8.68
C THR A 5 6.68 7.93 9.10
N ILE A 6 5.72 7.82 8.16
CA ILE A 6 4.36 7.34 8.46
C ILE A 6 4.39 5.88 8.91
N ARG A 7 5.16 5.01 8.26
CA ARG A 7 5.28 3.60 8.65
C ARG A 7 5.93 3.42 10.02
N GLU A 8 6.93 4.21 10.35
CA GLU A 8 7.53 4.21 11.68
C GLU A 8 6.50 4.60 12.76
N SER A 9 5.69 5.62 12.50
CA SER A 9 4.59 6.01 13.39
C SER A 9 3.53 4.90 13.52
N LEU A 10 3.19 4.21 12.41
CA LEU A 10 2.27 3.07 12.46
C LEU A 10 2.84 1.90 13.26
N ALA A 11 4.15 1.63 13.15
CA ALA A 11 4.80 0.60 13.96
C ALA A 11 4.75 0.92 15.45
N ASP A 12 4.96 2.17 15.83
CA ASP A 12 4.88 2.59 17.23
C ASP A 12 3.45 2.45 17.78
N LYS A 13 2.43 2.86 17.01
CA LYS A 13 1.02 2.63 17.37
C LYS A 13 0.68 1.15 17.46
N THR A 14 1.21 0.33 16.56
CA THR A 14 1.01 -1.13 16.58
C THR A 14 1.64 -1.77 17.81
N ARG A 15 2.85 -1.36 18.20
CA ARG A 15 3.47 -1.81 19.46
C ARG A 15 2.65 -1.39 20.69
N ALA A 16 2.13 -0.16 20.69
CA ALA A 16 1.24 0.31 21.75
C ALA A 16 -0.03 -0.54 21.82
N LEU A 17 -0.65 -0.85 20.67
CA LEU A 17 -1.84 -1.71 20.61
C LEU A 17 -1.59 -3.12 21.15
N ILE A 18 -0.45 -3.73 20.82
CA ILE A 18 -0.04 -5.04 21.37
C ILE A 18 0.12 -4.98 22.88
N ALA A 19 0.62 -3.87 23.43
CA ALA A 19 0.82 -3.69 24.86
C ALA A 19 -0.49 -3.52 25.64
N VAL A 20 -1.60 -3.16 25.01
CA VAL A 20 -2.90 -3.06 25.68
C VAL A 20 -3.34 -4.44 26.17
N GLU A 21 -3.48 -4.62 27.47
CA GLU A 21 -3.73 -5.93 28.11
C GLU A 21 -5.00 -6.61 27.56
N TYR A 22 -6.08 -5.86 27.42
CA TYR A 22 -7.40 -6.35 27.02
C TYR A 22 -7.65 -6.36 25.50
N ALA A 23 -6.68 -5.98 24.67
CA ALA A 23 -6.79 -6.11 23.22
C ALA A 23 -6.89 -7.58 22.80
N LEU A 24 -7.69 -7.84 21.75
CA LEU A 24 -8.00 -9.21 21.31
C LEU A 24 -6.71 -9.99 20.96
N PRO A 25 -6.59 -11.25 21.38
CA PRO A 25 -5.41 -12.08 21.09
C PRO A 25 -5.10 -12.20 19.60
N ASP A 26 -6.13 -12.40 18.77
CA ASP A 26 -5.98 -12.54 17.32
C ASP A 26 -5.48 -11.23 16.67
N LEU A 27 -5.95 -10.08 17.18
CA LEU A 27 -5.47 -8.77 16.74
C LEU A 27 -4.00 -8.59 17.12
N LYS A 28 -3.61 -8.95 18.34
CA LYS A 28 -2.19 -8.89 18.77
C LYS A 28 -1.30 -9.79 17.92
N ALA A 29 -1.75 -11.00 17.61
CA ALA A 29 -1.00 -11.94 16.78
C ALA A 29 -0.81 -11.41 15.36
N ALA A 30 -1.85 -10.89 14.73
CA ALA A 30 -1.78 -10.29 13.40
C ALA A 30 -0.90 -9.02 13.37
N ALA A 31 -0.99 -8.19 14.41
CA ALA A 31 -0.16 -7.01 14.60
C ALA A 31 1.32 -7.36 14.71
N GLN A 32 1.67 -8.40 15.48
CA GLN A 32 3.04 -8.87 15.63
C GLN A 32 3.58 -9.43 14.31
N GLU A 33 2.80 -10.27 13.62
CA GLU A 33 3.18 -10.81 12.31
C GLU A 33 3.49 -9.68 11.31
N TRP A 34 2.68 -8.61 11.31
CA TRP A 34 2.94 -7.45 10.45
C TRP A 34 4.24 -6.72 10.85
N LEU A 35 4.49 -6.50 12.15
CA LEU A 35 5.73 -5.87 12.64
C LEU A 35 6.96 -6.67 12.24
N ASP A 36 6.93 -7.99 12.34
CA ASP A 36 8.04 -8.87 11.96
C ASP A 36 8.39 -8.69 10.47
N THR A 37 7.38 -8.60 9.59
CA THR A 37 7.63 -8.34 8.16
C THR A 37 8.19 -6.95 7.88
N MET A 38 7.87 -5.97 8.71
CA MET A 38 8.38 -4.61 8.58
C MET A 38 9.85 -4.52 9.02
N GLU A 39 10.22 -5.18 10.11
CA GLU A 39 11.61 -5.21 10.62
C GLU A 39 12.55 -5.93 9.66
N ASP A 40 12.10 -6.98 8.99
CA ASP A 40 12.84 -7.68 7.93
C ASP A 40 12.96 -6.85 6.62
N GLY A 41 12.34 -5.68 6.55
CA GLY A 41 12.29 -4.84 5.34
C GLY A 41 11.46 -5.44 4.20
N LYS A 42 10.75 -6.55 4.46
CA LYS A 42 9.94 -7.31 3.50
C LYS A 42 8.45 -7.16 3.80
N LEU A 43 7.94 -5.94 3.73
CA LEU A 43 6.49 -5.72 3.92
C LEU A 43 5.68 -6.71 3.08
N ASN A 44 5.07 -7.67 3.77
CA ASN A 44 4.26 -8.72 3.14
C ASN A 44 2.81 -8.24 3.00
N PRO A 45 2.26 -8.11 1.78
CA PRO A 45 0.87 -7.73 1.57
C PRO A 45 -0.13 -8.62 2.30
N ALA A 46 0.12 -9.95 2.35
CA ALA A 46 -0.78 -10.87 3.03
C ALA A 46 -0.81 -10.66 4.55
N ALA A 47 0.32 -10.34 5.17
CA ALA A 47 0.37 -9.98 6.59
C ALA A 47 -0.35 -8.64 6.86
N ALA A 48 -0.22 -7.68 5.95
CA ALA A 48 -0.95 -6.42 6.03
C ALA A 48 -2.47 -6.62 5.91
N ASP A 49 -2.92 -7.42 4.94
CA ASP A 49 -4.35 -7.72 4.75
C ASP A 49 -4.94 -8.44 5.97
N LYS A 50 -4.21 -9.41 6.53
CA LYS A 50 -4.60 -10.11 7.76
C LYS A 50 -4.69 -9.15 8.94
N TYR A 51 -3.74 -8.22 9.07
CA TYR A 51 -3.74 -7.24 10.13
C TYR A 51 -4.89 -6.23 9.97
N ILE A 52 -5.16 -5.75 8.75
CA ILE A 52 -6.30 -4.87 8.46
C ILE A 52 -7.62 -5.56 8.84
N ALA A 53 -7.81 -6.82 8.43
CA ALA A 53 -9.01 -7.57 8.78
C ALA A 53 -9.15 -7.75 10.31
N ALA A 54 -8.06 -8.00 11.01
CA ALA A 54 -8.07 -8.11 12.47
C ALA A 54 -8.38 -6.76 13.16
N LEU A 55 -7.89 -5.64 12.61
CA LEU A 55 -8.21 -4.30 13.08
C LEU A 55 -9.69 -3.97 12.87
N GLU A 56 -10.23 -4.24 11.67
CA GLU A 56 -11.65 -4.01 11.35
C GLU A 56 -12.58 -4.82 12.26
N ASN A 57 -12.23 -6.06 12.58
CA ASN A 57 -12.96 -6.90 13.51
C ASN A 57 -12.73 -6.52 14.99
N GLY A 58 -11.62 -5.85 15.29
CA GLY A 58 -11.23 -5.48 16.66
C GLY A 58 -11.80 -4.13 17.12
N VAL A 59 -12.24 -3.28 16.19
CA VAL A 59 -12.85 -1.99 16.53
C VAL A 59 -14.34 -2.18 16.83
N LEU A 60 -14.69 -2.03 18.11
CA LEU A 60 -16.09 -2.13 18.53
C LEU A 60 -16.85 -0.86 18.17
N THR A 61 -17.94 -0.98 17.42
CA THR A 61 -18.85 0.14 17.17
C THR A 61 -19.65 0.45 18.44
N VAL A 62 -20.12 1.68 18.58
CA VAL A 62 -20.93 2.09 19.73
C VAL A 62 -22.22 1.29 19.78
N GLU A 63 -22.87 1.01 18.63
CA GLU A 63 -24.07 0.20 18.53
C GLU A 63 -23.85 -1.25 19.00
N GLU A 64 -22.78 -1.89 18.52
CA GLU A 64 -22.42 -3.25 18.93
C GLU A 64 -22.11 -3.33 20.43
N GLY A 65 -21.38 -2.33 20.93
CA GLY A 65 -21.06 -2.22 22.36
C GLY A 65 -22.31 -2.09 23.22
N ILE A 66 -23.26 -1.26 22.84
CA ILE A 66 -24.55 -1.12 23.53
C ILE A 66 -25.32 -2.45 23.49
N ALA A 67 -25.45 -3.05 22.32
CA ALA A 67 -26.18 -4.30 22.14
C ALA A 67 -25.56 -5.43 22.99
N PHE A 68 -24.23 -5.52 23.02
CA PHE A 68 -23.52 -6.50 23.81
C PHE A 68 -23.73 -6.28 25.32
N LEU A 69 -23.59 -5.05 25.82
CA LEU A 69 -23.76 -4.72 27.24
C LEU A 69 -25.22 -4.89 27.73
N GLU A 70 -26.20 -4.74 26.85
CA GLU A 70 -27.61 -5.02 27.16
C GLU A 70 -27.93 -6.50 27.15
N SER A 71 -27.11 -7.35 26.52
CA SER A 71 -27.30 -8.80 26.47
C SER A 71 -27.04 -9.48 27.82
N ALA A 72 -27.56 -10.71 27.97
CA ALA A 72 -27.30 -11.52 29.14
C ALA A 72 -25.81 -11.87 29.28
N GLU A 73 -25.14 -12.11 28.17
CA GLU A 73 -23.72 -12.42 28.11
C GLU A 73 -22.85 -11.24 28.57
N GLY A 74 -23.14 -10.02 28.06
CA GLY A 74 -22.43 -8.81 28.45
C GLY A 74 -22.59 -8.49 29.94
N LYS A 75 -23.82 -8.64 30.47
CA LYS A 75 -24.10 -8.47 31.91
C LYS A 75 -23.37 -9.50 32.77
N ALA A 76 -23.34 -10.75 32.33
CA ALA A 76 -22.62 -11.81 33.06
C ALA A 76 -21.10 -11.58 33.03
N LYS A 77 -20.55 -11.10 31.90
CA LYS A 77 -19.12 -10.87 31.69
C LYS A 77 -18.59 -9.69 32.50
N PHE A 78 -19.34 -8.60 32.58
CA PHE A 78 -18.89 -7.35 33.21
C PHE A 78 -19.52 -7.10 34.60
N GLY A 79 -20.50 -7.92 35.01
CA GLY A 79 -21.11 -7.83 36.34
C GLY A 79 -21.60 -6.41 36.67
N ASP A 80 -21.23 -5.90 37.84
CA ASP A 80 -21.63 -4.58 38.33
C ASP A 80 -21.12 -3.41 37.44
N ASN A 81 -20.08 -3.63 36.67
CA ASN A 81 -19.53 -2.62 35.75
C ASN A 81 -20.34 -2.48 34.47
N ALA A 82 -21.17 -3.46 34.12
CA ALA A 82 -21.94 -3.44 32.88
C ALA A 82 -22.85 -2.21 32.75
N ALA A 83 -23.46 -1.77 33.82
CA ALA A 83 -24.35 -0.61 33.85
C ALA A 83 -23.60 0.70 33.55
N SER A 84 -22.47 0.94 34.21
CA SER A 84 -21.65 2.15 33.97
C SER A 84 -21.03 2.18 32.58
N MET A 85 -20.60 1.01 32.09
CA MET A 85 -20.08 0.89 30.71
C MET A 85 -21.18 1.17 29.66
N LEU A 86 -22.41 0.68 29.93
CA LEU A 86 -23.54 0.94 29.04
C LEU A 86 -23.92 2.42 29.00
N GLU A 87 -23.92 3.11 30.15
CA GLU A 87 -24.14 4.56 30.19
C GLU A 87 -23.06 5.33 29.44
N HIS A 88 -21.79 4.93 29.58
CA HIS A 88 -20.69 5.51 28.83
C HIS A 88 -20.87 5.32 27.32
N MET A 89 -21.18 4.11 26.86
CA MET A 89 -21.45 3.85 25.44
C MET A 89 -22.64 4.65 24.89
N LYS A 90 -23.70 4.83 25.69
CA LYS A 90 -24.85 5.68 25.33
C LYS A 90 -24.44 7.15 25.24
N SER A 91 -23.54 7.62 26.09
CA SER A 91 -23.02 8.98 26.01
C SER A 91 -22.17 9.21 24.75
N LEU A 92 -21.35 8.22 24.34
CA LEU A 92 -20.61 8.25 23.08
C LEU A 92 -21.55 8.34 21.88
N LYS A 93 -22.64 7.55 21.89
CA LYS A 93 -23.69 7.62 20.86
C LYS A 93 -24.34 9.00 20.77
N ALA A 94 -24.69 9.58 21.90
CA ALA A 94 -25.26 10.92 21.98
C ALA A 94 -24.29 12.01 21.47
N ALA A 95 -22.98 11.80 21.67
CA ALA A 95 -21.92 12.65 21.14
C ALA A 95 -21.60 12.40 19.64
N GLY A 96 -22.30 11.50 18.97
CA GLY A 96 -22.11 11.17 17.55
C GLY A 96 -20.82 10.38 17.25
N LYS A 97 -20.26 9.70 18.26
CA LYS A 97 -19.10 8.81 18.04
C LYS A 97 -19.56 7.50 17.40
N ALA A 98 -18.78 7.04 16.41
CA ALA A 98 -19.08 5.78 15.73
C ALA A 98 -18.52 4.55 16.46
N THR A 99 -17.40 4.71 17.18
CA THR A 99 -16.64 3.62 17.80
C THR A 99 -16.43 3.86 19.28
N CYS A 100 -16.13 2.78 20.01
CA CYS A 100 -15.66 2.82 21.37
C CYS A 100 -14.40 3.69 21.49
N ASP A 101 -14.25 4.42 22.60
CA ASP A 101 -13.12 5.30 22.88
C ASP A 101 -12.07 4.68 23.83
N CYS A 102 -12.13 3.37 24.06
CA CYS A 102 -11.08 2.69 24.79
C CYS A 102 -9.76 2.72 24.01
N GLU A 103 -8.64 2.61 24.71
CA GLU A 103 -7.31 2.71 24.13
C GLU A 103 -7.09 1.77 22.94
N ALA A 104 -7.53 0.50 23.05
CA ALA A 104 -7.40 -0.47 21.96
C ALA A 104 -8.20 -0.05 20.70
N CYS A 105 -9.47 0.37 20.86
CA CYS A 105 -10.31 0.80 19.74
C CYS A 105 -9.79 2.10 19.11
N THR A 106 -9.31 3.04 19.92
CA THR A 106 -8.73 4.30 19.44
C THR A 106 -7.48 4.04 18.61
N LEU A 107 -6.53 3.26 19.11
CA LEU A 107 -5.31 2.90 18.39
C LEU A 107 -5.63 2.13 17.10
N ALA A 108 -6.56 1.17 17.16
CA ALA A 108 -6.96 0.41 15.99
C ALA A 108 -7.62 1.29 14.92
N ALA A 109 -8.50 2.22 15.30
CA ALA A 109 -9.11 3.18 14.39
C ALA A 109 -8.07 4.11 13.74
N GLU A 110 -7.13 4.65 14.52
CA GLU A 110 -6.05 5.50 14.01
C GLU A 110 -5.13 4.77 13.03
N ILE A 111 -4.87 3.47 13.24
CA ILE A 111 -4.11 2.64 12.31
C ILE A 111 -4.91 2.40 11.03
N LEU A 112 -6.21 2.11 11.16
CA LEU A 112 -7.11 1.89 10.01
C LEU A 112 -7.25 3.12 9.11
N GLU A 113 -7.24 4.33 9.66
CA GLU A 113 -7.22 5.57 8.87
C GLU A 113 -6.01 5.66 7.92
N GLN A 114 -4.93 4.96 8.27
CA GLN A 114 -3.69 4.94 7.51
C GLN A 114 -3.37 3.56 6.90
N LYS A 115 -4.37 2.68 6.78
CA LYS A 115 -4.20 1.28 6.32
C LYS A 115 -3.50 1.15 4.97
N GLN A 116 -3.60 2.16 4.09
CA GLN A 116 -2.92 2.17 2.79
C GLN A 116 -1.37 2.16 2.89
N TYR A 117 -0.81 2.43 4.08
CA TYR A 117 0.62 2.44 4.32
C TYR A 117 1.14 1.15 4.99
N LEU A 118 0.24 0.25 5.40
CA LEU A 118 0.60 -1.04 6.02
C LEU A 118 1.24 -2.02 5.02
N ALA A 119 0.94 -1.88 3.73
CA ALA A 119 1.58 -2.65 2.66
C ALA A 119 2.46 -1.76 1.78
N LYS A 120 3.50 -2.35 1.20
CA LYS A 120 4.29 -1.69 0.17
C LYS A 120 3.49 -1.67 -1.14
N LYS A 121 3.28 -0.48 -1.70
CA LYS A 121 2.68 -0.36 -3.03
C LYS A 121 3.73 -0.66 -4.09
N SER A 122 3.39 -1.52 -5.05
CA SER A 122 4.17 -1.72 -6.26
C SER A 122 3.74 -0.67 -7.29
N VAL A 123 4.68 0.16 -7.72
CA VAL A 123 4.45 1.19 -8.75
C VAL A 123 4.97 0.65 -10.07
N TRP A 124 4.14 0.71 -11.10
CA TRP A 124 4.48 0.25 -12.44
C TRP A 124 4.26 1.36 -13.46
N ILE A 125 5.24 1.50 -14.36
CA ILE A 125 5.17 2.37 -15.53
C ILE A 125 5.13 1.47 -16.76
N PHE A 126 4.13 1.66 -17.62
CA PHE A 126 3.97 0.93 -18.87
C PHE A 126 4.08 1.89 -20.05
N GLY A 127 4.81 1.52 -21.08
CA GLY A 127 4.90 2.34 -22.29
C GLY A 127 5.52 1.62 -23.47
N GLY A 128 5.27 2.16 -24.66
CA GLY A 128 5.81 1.65 -25.93
C GLY A 128 7.09 2.35 -26.36
N ASP A 129 7.47 2.08 -27.61
CA ASP A 129 8.74 2.53 -28.19
C ASP A 129 8.91 4.05 -28.21
N GLY A 130 7.90 4.78 -28.66
CA GLY A 130 7.98 6.24 -28.74
C GLY A 130 8.23 6.88 -27.38
N TRP A 131 7.58 6.38 -26.34
CA TRP A 131 7.82 6.84 -24.99
C TRP A 131 9.22 6.45 -24.50
N ALA A 132 9.57 5.16 -24.54
CA ALA A 132 10.78 4.66 -23.90
C ALA A 132 12.07 4.96 -24.67
N TYR A 133 12.01 4.96 -26.03
CA TYR A 133 13.20 5.10 -26.86
C TYR A 133 13.39 6.51 -27.42
N ASP A 134 12.31 7.28 -27.58
CA ASP A 134 12.32 8.54 -28.31
C ASP A 134 11.90 9.73 -27.45
N ILE A 135 10.66 10.20 -27.59
CA ILE A 135 10.18 11.47 -27.02
C ILE A 135 10.13 11.45 -25.47
N GLY A 136 9.81 10.32 -24.88
CA GLY A 136 9.70 10.17 -23.41
C GLY A 136 10.98 9.69 -22.74
N PHE A 137 12.04 9.40 -23.51
CA PHE A 137 13.27 8.82 -22.94
C PHE A 137 13.90 9.70 -21.86
N GLY A 138 13.92 11.02 -22.01
CA GLY A 138 14.49 11.91 -21.00
C GLY A 138 13.76 11.82 -19.65
N GLY A 139 12.44 11.64 -19.65
CA GLY A 139 11.65 11.38 -18.44
C GLY A 139 11.94 10.01 -17.85
N LEU A 140 12.07 8.97 -18.69
CA LEU A 140 12.42 7.63 -18.25
C LEU A 140 13.82 7.59 -17.64
N ASP A 141 14.79 8.22 -18.30
CA ASP A 141 16.16 8.36 -17.80
C ASP A 141 16.20 9.01 -16.42
N HIS A 142 15.42 10.09 -16.22
CA HIS A 142 15.29 10.76 -14.93
C HIS A 142 14.68 9.83 -13.85
N VAL A 143 13.65 9.06 -14.19
CA VAL A 143 13.05 8.08 -13.26
C VAL A 143 14.07 7.02 -12.85
N LEU A 144 14.83 6.46 -13.78
CA LEU A 144 15.89 5.50 -13.50
C LEU A 144 16.98 6.11 -12.61
N ALA A 145 17.36 7.35 -12.87
CA ALA A 145 18.37 8.07 -12.09
C ALA A 145 17.90 8.45 -10.67
N SER A 146 16.59 8.51 -10.42
CA SER A 146 16.04 8.94 -9.13
C SER A 146 16.22 7.93 -8.00
N GLY A 147 16.46 6.64 -8.32
CA GLY A 147 16.54 5.55 -7.34
C GLY A 147 15.20 5.21 -6.67
N GLU A 148 14.07 5.70 -7.21
CA GLU A 148 12.74 5.37 -6.70
C GLU A 148 12.40 3.92 -7.03
N ASP A 149 11.63 3.28 -6.13
CA ASP A 149 11.21 1.89 -6.27
C ASP A 149 10.03 1.77 -7.25
N VAL A 150 10.35 1.77 -8.52
CA VAL A 150 9.39 1.64 -9.63
C VAL A 150 9.78 0.50 -10.55
N ASN A 151 8.77 -0.19 -11.07
CA ASN A 151 8.92 -1.21 -12.09
C ASN A 151 8.60 -0.58 -13.45
N VAL A 152 9.43 -0.80 -14.44
CA VAL A 152 9.24 -0.27 -15.78
C VAL A 152 9.02 -1.43 -16.76
N MET A 153 7.87 -1.43 -17.43
CA MET A 153 7.54 -2.37 -18.49
C MET A 153 7.52 -1.64 -19.84
N VAL A 154 8.45 -1.97 -20.69
CA VAL A 154 8.55 -1.43 -22.06
C VAL A 154 7.99 -2.46 -23.05
N PHE A 155 6.96 -2.06 -23.80
CA PHE A 155 6.45 -2.83 -24.93
C PHE A 155 7.27 -2.47 -26.16
N ASP A 156 8.33 -3.22 -26.41
CA ASP A 156 9.23 -3.03 -27.55
C ASP A 156 8.66 -3.69 -28.80
N THR A 157 7.90 -2.94 -29.58
CA THR A 157 7.30 -3.38 -30.86
C THR A 157 8.13 -2.97 -32.08
N GLU A 158 9.30 -2.34 -31.84
CA GLU A 158 10.29 -1.92 -32.83
C GLU A 158 9.85 -0.77 -33.76
N VAL A 159 8.61 -0.31 -33.64
CA VAL A 159 8.05 0.83 -34.39
C VAL A 159 7.04 1.58 -33.50
N TYR A 160 6.68 2.82 -33.90
CA TYR A 160 5.54 3.53 -33.29
C TYR A 160 4.23 2.80 -33.65
N SER A 161 3.77 1.92 -32.83
CA SER A 161 2.60 1.07 -33.11
C SER A 161 1.26 1.82 -33.02
N ASN A 162 1.16 2.83 -32.16
CA ASN A 162 -0.09 3.60 -31.94
C ASN A 162 -0.38 4.65 -33.01
N THR A 163 0.59 5.02 -33.85
CA THR A 163 0.47 6.12 -34.83
C THR A 163 0.54 5.66 -36.28
N GLY A 164 1.00 4.44 -36.54
CA GLY A 164 1.01 3.91 -37.90
C GLY A 164 2.32 3.29 -38.38
N GLY A 165 3.19 2.81 -37.49
CA GLY A 165 4.37 2.04 -37.86
C GLY A 165 5.58 2.86 -38.28
N GLN A 166 5.77 4.04 -37.71
CA GLN A 166 6.95 4.88 -37.99
C GLN A 166 8.20 4.28 -37.34
N ALA A 167 9.34 4.49 -37.97
CA ALA A 167 10.64 4.12 -37.41
C ALA A 167 10.91 4.85 -36.09
N SER A 168 11.38 4.09 -35.10
CA SER A 168 11.80 4.61 -33.79
C SER A 168 13.28 4.30 -33.53
N LYS A 169 13.81 4.75 -32.42
CA LYS A 169 15.13 4.28 -31.96
C LYS A 169 15.12 2.80 -31.49
N ALA A 170 13.94 2.21 -31.34
CA ALA A 170 13.76 0.78 -31.11
C ALA A 170 13.87 -0.06 -32.39
N SER A 171 13.71 0.55 -33.58
CA SER A 171 13.78 -0.17 -34.85
C SER A 171 15.20 -0.66 -35.13
N GLN A 172 15.29 -1.88 -35.68
CA GLN A 172 16.57 -2.49 -36.04
C GLN A 172 17.23 -1.80 -37.24
N ILE A 173 18.55 -1.96 -37.37
CA ILE A 173 19.26 -1.52 -38.59
C ILE A 173 18.71 -2.27 -39.80
N GLY A 174 18.47 -1.56 -40.91
CA GLY A 174 17.89 -2.12 -42.14
C GLY A 174 16.38 -2.34 -42.12
N GLN A 175 15.71 -2.17 -40.98
CA GLN A 175 14.26 -2.34 -40.88
C GLN A 175 13.52 -1.29 -41.71
N VAL A 176 12.60 -1.74 -42.55
CA VAL A 176 11.70 -0.87 -43.33
C VAL A 176 10.49 -0.49 -42.48
N ALA A 177 10.23 0.78 -42.38
CA ALA A 177 9.10 1.36 -41.63
C ALA A 177 8.74 2.72 -42.26
N GLN A 178 7.65 3.33 -41.83
CA GLN A 178 7.36 4.71 -42.22
C GLN A 178 8.51 5.63 -41.80
N PHE A 179 8.88 6.57 -42.66
CA PHE A 179 10.06 7.43 -42.55
C PHE A 179 11.42 6.70 -42.68
N ALA A 180 11.41 5.41 -42.99
CA ALA A 180 12.59 4.61 -43.27
C ALA A 180 12.33 3.61 -44.41
N ALA A 181 11.81 4.08 -45.54
CA ALA A 181 11.43 3.24 -46.68
C ALA A 181 12.62 2.49 -47.33
N ALA A 182 13.83 3.04 -47.24
CA ALA A 182 15.08 2.39 -47.70
C ALA A 182 15.76 1.55 -46.58
N GLY A 183 15.09 1.35 -45.48
CA GLY A 183 15.63 0.72 -44.27
C GLY A 183 16.30 1.75 -43.35
N LYS A 184 16.18 1.50 -42.03
CA LYS A 184 16.80 2.36 -41.02
C LYS A 184 18.33 2.26 -41.08
N ALA A 185 19.00 3.37 -41.19
CA ALA A 185 20.47 3.44 -41.35
C ALA A 185 21.21 3.30 -40.00
N ILE A 186 20.55 3.58 -38.87
CA ILE A 186 21.15 3.64 -37.52
C ILE A 186 20.64 2.45 -36.71
N GLY A 187 21.52 1.83 -35.90
CA GLY A 187 21.20 0.72 -35.02
C GLY A 187 20.18 1.06 -33.97
N LYS A 188 19.62 0.00 -33.35
CA LYS A 188 18.70 0.10 -32.25
C LYS A 188 19.40 0.68 -31.01
N LYS A 189 18.73 1.57 -30.28
CA LYS A 189 19.16 2.04 -28.97
C LYS A 189 19.14 0.87 -27.97
N ASN A 190 20.21 0.68 -27.23
CA ASN A 190 20.25 -0.33 -26.18
C ASN A 190 19.72 0.24 -24.86
N LEU A 191 18.39 0.22 -24.70
CA LEU A 191 17.73 0.77 -23.53
C LEU A 191 18.06 -0.01 -22.25
N ALA A 192 18.25 -1.33 -22.36
CA ALA A 192 18.57 -2.18 -21.20
C ALA A 192 19.97 -1.83 -20.62
N GLU A 193 20.99 -1.63 -21.48
CA GLU A 193 22.31 -1.23 -21.01
C GLU A 193 22.29 0.15 -20.34
N ILE A 194 21.48 1.08 -20.85
CA ILE A 194 21.33 2.38 -20.23
C ILE A 194 20.70 2.22 -18.82
N ALA A 195 19.65 1.41 -18.68
CA ALA A 195 19.04 1.13 -17.38
C ALA A 195 20.04 0.47 -16.42
N MET A 196 20.80 -0.51 -16.90
CA MET A 196 21.85 -1.18 -16.10
C MET A 196 22.92 -0.23 -15.58
N SER A 197 23.20 0.88 -16.28
CA SER A 197 24.16 1.89 -15.84
C SER A 197 23.76 2.59 -14.54
N TYR A 198 22.47 2.56 -14.19
CA TYR A 198 21.94 3.04 -12.90
C TYR A 198 21.85 1.97 -11.81
N GLY A 199 22.23 0.72 -12.12
CA GLY A 199 22.24 -0.38 -11.15
C GLY A 199 20.94 -1.21 -11.11
N TYR A 200 20.10 -1.12 -12.14
CA TYR A 200 18.91 -1.94 -12.30
C TYR A 200 19.20 -3.27 -13.01
#